data_df84cfeb244fb6642576ba6d204170c4
#
_entry.id   df84cfeb244fb6642576ba6d204170c4
#
_cell.length_a   1.000
_cell.length_b   1.000
_cell.length_c   1.000
_cell.angle_alpha   90.00
_cell.angle_beta   90.00
_cell.angle_gamma   90.00
#
_symmetry.space_group_name_H-M   'P 1'
#
loop_
_entity.id
_entity.type
_entity.pdbx_description
1 polymer ?
#
loop_
_entity_poly.entity_id
_entity_poly.type
_entity_poly.pdbx_seq_one_letter_code
_entity_poly.pdbx_strand_id
1 'polypeptide(L)'
;MTTQAAKTTDGPAGIVALEQLFPVGHRLLEDDLILRIVPGNILFWAWLCSPAWLRNAMFSLHEKLVPGAWALFPCRKNFIKDKAADAVRYGVKAVVNLGAGLDTLVYRAPVLQDLPAWEVDQKVNVAIKRAGLERALGAVPKRVTQVAMDFDRQDLSEVLAAHGYSGDVPTFFVLEAVSHYLTRAGIESAFDFLAKAPAGSRLAFTYVKKSFLEGPGRRSTEAALQEDRAEEALALWTQPRRGRRVSGAVWLARAGTLGQHRGGCPVRSGHRTLDAVHGA
;
A
#
# COMPACT_ATOMS: atom_id res chain seq x y z
N MET A 1 -17.36 -7.34 -3.43
CA MET A 1 -16.50 -6.51 -4.32
C MET A 1 -16.64 -7.02 -5.75
N THR A 2 -16.84 -6.10 -6.70
CA THR A 2 -17.06 -6.45 -8.11
C THR A 2 -15.74 -6.74 -8.81
N THR A 3 -15.78 -7.47 -9.92
CA THR A 3 -14.66 -7.75 -10.87
C THR A 3 -13.87 -6.48 -11.26
N GLN A 4 -14.44 -5.31 -11.00
CA GLN A 4 -13.83 -4.01 -11.27
C GLN A 4 -12.70 -3.66 -10.29
N ALA A 5 -12.76 -4.07 -9.02
CA ALA A 5 -11.71 -3.83 -8.03
C ALA A 5 -10.41 -4.63 -8.33
N ALA A 6 -10.53 -5.82 -8.92
CA ALA A 6 -9.38 -6.61 -9.32
C ALA A 6 -8.58 -5.97 -10.48
N LYS A 7 -9.26 -5.24 -11.39
CA LYS A 7 -8.62 -4.56 -12.53
C LYS A 7 -7.90 -3.25 -12.15
N THR A 8 -8.18 -2.69 -10.97
CA THR A 8 -7.58 -1.43 -10.54
C THR A 8 -6.13 -1.57 -10.06
N THR A 9 -5.68 -2.79 -9.80
CA THR A 9 -4.27 -3.08 -9.45
C THR A 9 -3.31 -2.82 -10.63
N ASP A 10 -3.81 -2.91 -11.88
CA ASP A 10 -3.00 -2.76 -13.08
C ASP A 10 -2.45 -1.34 -13.27
N GLY A 11 -3.22 -0.31 -12.93
CA GLY A 11 -2.81 1.09 -13.08
C GLY A 11 -1.56 1.45 -12.25
N PRO A 12 -1.61 1.31 -10.92
CA PRO A 12 -0.47 1.55 -10.05
C PRO A 12 0.75 0.70 -10.39
N ALA A 13 0.56 -0.59 -10.67
CA ALA A 13 1.64 -1.49 -11.06
C ALA A 13 2.25 -1.11 -12.41
N GLY A 14 1.44 -0.64 -13.36
CA GLY A 14 1.89 -0.13 -14.64
C GLY A 14 2.79 1.09 -14.51
N ILE A 15 2.42 2.07 -13.68
CA ILE A 15 3.26 3.25 -13.41
C ILE A 15 4.59 2.85 -12.79
N VAL A 16 4.59 1.95 -11.80
CA VAL A 16 5.83 1.46 -11.18
C VAL A 16 6.69 0.69 -12.19
N ALA A 17 6.07 -0.11 -13.06
CA ALA A 17 6.78 -0.82 -14.12
C ALA A 17 7.41 0.13 -15.14
N LEU A 18 6.67 1.16 -15.59
CA LEU A 18 7.18 2.19 -16.50
C LEU A 18 8.29 3.03 -15.86
N GLU A 19 8.23 3.26 -14.55
CA GLU A 19 9.30 3.94 -13.80
C GLU A 19 10.63 3.20 -13.91
N GLN A 20 10.61 1.85 -13.99
CA GLN A 20 11.83 1.05 -14.14
C GLN A 20 12.51 1.20 -15.51
N LEU A 21 11.85 1.81 -16.49
CA LEU A 21 12.46 2.09 -17.79
C LEU A 21 13.36 3.34 -17.79
N PHE A 22 13.28 4.17 -16.76
CA PHE A 22 14.21 5.29 -16.60
C PHE A 22 15.59 4.79 -16.18
N PRO A 23 16.68 5.52 -16.53
CA PRO A 23 18.03 5.15 -16.10
C PRO A 23 18.13 5.08 -14.57
N VAL A 24 18.95 4.17 -14.08
CA VAL A 24 19.31 4.09 -12.65
C VAL A 24 19.82 5.45 -12.17
N GLY A 25 19.38 5.90 -11.01
CA GLY A 25 19.66 7.24 -10.48
C GLY A 25 18.69 8.34 -10.92
N HIS A 26 17.86 8.09 -11.92
CA HIS A 26 16.74 8.96 -12.32
C HIS A 26 15.36 8.40 -11.92
N ARG A 27 15.33 7.20 -11.38
CA ARG A 27 14.12 6.55 -10.90
C ARG A 27 13.73 7.11 -9.54
N LEU A 28 12.44 7.37 -9.35
CA LEU A 28 11.87 7.71 -8.05
C LEU A 28 11.75 6.47 -7.14
N LEU A 29 11.66 5.28 -7.73
CA LEU A 29 11.59 4.01 -7.03
C LEU A 29 12.40 2.98 -7.80
N GLU A 30 13.26 2.24 -7.12
CA GLU A 30 13.93 1.06 -7.66
C GLU A 30 13.15 -0.21 -7.27
N ASP A 31 12.65 -0.92 -8.27
CA ASP A 31 11.85 -2.13 -8.12
C ASP A 31 12.03 -3.04 -9.34
N ASP A 32 13.18 -3.68 -9.43
CA ASP A 32 13.50 -4.56 -10.57
C ASP A 32 12.59 -5.79 -10.65
N LEU A 33 11.92 -6.15 -9.55
CA LEU A 33 11.04 -7.31 -9.52
C LEU A 33 9.72 -7.04 -10.25
N ILE A 34 9.21 -5.81 -10.20
CA ILE A 34 7.89 -5.47 -10.76
C ILE A 34 7.78 -5.84 -12.25
N LEU A 35 8.79 -5.51 -13.07
CA LEU A 35 8.80 -5.85 -14.50
C LEU A 35 8.77 -7.36 -14.77
N ARG A 36 9.19 -8.16 -13.81
CA ARG A 36 9.25 -9.62 -13.95
C ARG A 36 7.96 -10.30 -13.50
N ILE A 37 7.15 -9.64 -12.66
CA ILE A 37 5.91 -10.22 -12.09
C ILE A 37 4.63 -9.70 -12.72
N VAL A 38 4.65 -8.49 -13.31
CA VAL A 38 3.43 -7.93 -13.92
C VAL A 38 2.88 -8.77 -15.06
N PRO A 39 1.56 -8.71 -15.30
CA PRO A 39 0.91 -9.39 -16.44
C PRO A 39 1.44 -8.93 -17.81
N GLY A 40 1.26 -9.79 -18.82
CA GLY A 40 1.78 -9.56 -20.16
C GLY A 40 1.26 -8.30 -20.86
N ASN A 41 0.05 -7.86 -20.57
CA ASN A 41 -0.48 -6.58 -21.07
C ASN A 41 0.34 -5.38 -20.54
N ILE A 42 0.73 -5.38 -19.26
CA ILE A 42 1.58 -4.31 -18.70
C ILE A 42 2.99 -4.41 -19.30
N LEU A 43 3.54 -5.59 -19.44
CA LEU A 43 4.84 -5.80 -20.09
C LEU A 43 4.85 -5.32 -21.55
N PHE A 44 3.78 -5.56 -22.30
CA PHE A 44 3.65 -5.07 -23.67
C PHE A 44 3.70 -3.53 -23.72
N TRP A 45 2.96 -2.85 -22.85
CA TRP A 45 3.00 -1.39 -22.76
C TRP A 45 4.35 -0.87 -22.29
N ALA A 46 4.99 -1.54 -21.34
CA ALA A 46 6.35 -1.19 -20.91
C ALA A 46 7.36 -1.36 -22.06
N TRP A 47 7.26 -2.43 -22.81
CA TRP A 47 8.10 -2.66 -23.99
C TRP A 47 7.87 -1.56 -25.06
N LEU A 48 6.61 -1.22 -25.36
CA LEU A 48 6.27 -0.17 -26.31
C LEU A 48 6.85 1.20 -25.87
N CYS A 49 6.88 1.49 -24.57
CA CYS A 49 7.40 2.72 -23.99
C CYS A 49 8.93 2.67 -23.70
N SER A 50 9.61 1.61 -24.08
CA SER A 50 11.07 1.49 -23.87
C SER A 50 11.88 2.55 -24.62
N PRO A 51 11.52 3.05 -25.85
CA PRO A 51 12.20 4.16 -26.47
C PRO A 51 12.07 5.43 -25.61
N ALA A 52 13.21 6.08 -25.32
CA ALA A 52 13.27 7.22 -24.40
C ALA A 52 12.36 8.38 -24.80
N TRP A 53 12.26 8.65 -26.11
CA TRP A 53 11.42 9.73 -26.64
C TRP A 53 9.93 9.48 -26.37
N LEU A 54 9.45 8.23 -26.57
CA LEU A 54 8.06 7.87 -26.36
C LEU A 54 7.71 7.89 -24.87
N ARG A 55 8.58 7.31 -24.05
CA ARG A 55 8.45 7.35 -22.59
C ARG A 55 8.37 8.78 -22.05
N ASN A 56 9.27 9.66 -22.51
CA ASN A 56 9.29 11.06 -22.08
C ASN A 56 8.05 11.82 -22.58
N ALA A 57 7.57 11.53 -23.79
CA ALA A 57 6.33 12.11 -24.31
C ALA A 57 5.11 11.68 -23.48
N MET A 58 4.99 10.38 -23.16
CA MET A 58 3.93 9.86 -22.29
C MET A 58 3.99 10.46 -20.89
N PHE A 59 5.18 10.54 -20.30
CA PHE A 59 5.37 11.18 -19.00
C PHE A 59 4.91 12.64 -19.04
N SER A 60 5.35 13.42 -20.05
CA SER A 60 4.99 14.82 -20.18
C SER A 60 3.49 15.01 -20.40
N LEU A 61 2.85 14.13 -21.17
CA LEU A 61 1.41 14.17 -21.39
C LEU A 61 0.66 13.85 -20.08
N HIS A 62 1.08 12.82 -19.38
CA HIS A 62 0.47 12.43 -18.11
C HIS A 62 0.58 13.54 -17.05
N GLU A 63 1.75 14.17 -16.93
CA GLU A 63 1.97 15.31 -16.03
C GLU A 63 1.14 16.54 -16.39
N LYS A 64 0.87 16.77 -17.68
CA LYS A 64 -0.04 17.86 -18.11
C LYS A 64 -1.49 17.56 -17.78
N LEU A 65 -1.92 16.31 -17.90
CA LEU A 65 -3.31 15.91 -17.64
C LEU A 65 -3.60 15.78 -16.15
N VAL A 66 -2.69 15.20 -15.39
CA VAL A 66 -2.83 14.97 -13.95
C VAL A 66 -1.48 15.27 -13.26
N PRO A 67 -1.21 16.54 -12.96
CA PRO A 67 0.06 16.95 -12.35
C PRO A 67 0.38 16.19 -11.04
N GLY A 68 1.59 15.64 -10.95
CA GLY A 68 2.08 14.92 -9.77
C GLY A 68 1.60 13.48 -9.64
N ALA A 69 0.68 13.01 -10.47
CA ALA A 69 0.14 11.67 -10.34
C ALA A 69 1.18 10.59 -10.62
N TRP A 70 2.14 10.83 -11.51
CA TRP A 70 3.23 9.88 -11.75
C TRP A 70 4.07 9.66 -10.49
N ALA A 71 4.50 10.74 -9.86
CA ALA A 71 5.35 10.68 -8.67
C ALA A 71 4.63 10.09 -7.45
N LEU A 72 3.29 10.19 -7.41
CA LEU A 72 2.48 9.73 -6.29
C LEU A 72 2.75 8.27 -5.91
N PHE A 73 2.79 7.36 -6.91
CA PHE A 73 2.94 5.92 -6.65
C PHE A 73 4.36 5.54 -6.19
N PRO A 74 5.44 5.94 -6.90
CA PRO A 74 6.80 5.66 -6.45
C PRO A 74 7.12 6.27 -5.08
N CYS A 75 6.73 7.52 -4.83
CA CYS A 75 6.99 8.21 -3.57
C CYS A 75 6.26 7.55 -2.40
N ARG A 76 5.02 7.15 -2.59
CA ARG A 76 4.25 6.42 -1.59
C ARG A 76 4.92 5.08 -1.22
N LYS A 77 5.39 4.34 -2.22
CA LYS A 77 6.11 3.07 -2.00
C LYS A 77 7.45 3.26 -1.29
N ASN A 78 8.19 4.32 -1.59
CA ASN A 78 9.39 4.67 -0.84
C ASN A 78 9.09 5.05 0.60
N PHE A 79 8.04 5.86 0.83
CA PHE A 79 7.60 6.18 2.18
C PHE A 79 7.32 4.90 2.99
N ILE A 80 6.57 3.95 2.43
CA ILE A 80 6.25 2.69 3.12
C ILE A 80 7.52 1.86 3.35
N LYS A 81 8.45 1.82 2.39
CA LYS A 81 9.75 1.16 2.56
C LYS A 81 10.55 1.76 3.71
N ASP A 82 10.60 3.10 3.82
CA ASP A 82 11.30 3.78 4.91
C ASP A 82 10.62 3.49 6.26
N LYS A 83 9.28 3.44 6.29
CA LYS A 83 8.53 3.06 7.48
C LYS A 83 8.70 1.58 7.86
N ALA A 84 8.91 0.71 6.89
CA ALA A 84 9.31 -0.67 7.17
C ALA A 84 10.67 -0.74 7.87
N ALA A 85 11.65 0.05 7.41
CA ALA A 85 12.96 0.14 8.07
C ALA A 85 12.84 0.71 9.49
N ASP A 86 12.01 1.74 9.69
CA ASP A 86 11.70 2.26 11.02
C ASP A 86 11.08 1.16 11.91
N ALA A 87 10.07 0.44 11.39
CA ALA A 87 9.38 -0.61 12.14
C ALA A 87 10.33 -1.73 12.59
N VAL A 88 11.24 -2.17 11.72
CA VAL A 88 12.25 -3.18 12.06
C VAL A 88 13.18 -2.68 13.16
N ARG A 89 13.64 -1.41 13.10
CA ARG A 89 14.43 -0.80 14.18
C ARG A 89 13.69 -0.75 15.51
N TYR A 90 12.36 -0.65 15.49
CA TYR A 90 11.51 -0.69 16.69
C TYR A 90 11.11 -2.10 17.10
N GLY A 91 11.66 -3.13 16.48
CA GLY A 91 11.56 -4.49 16.93
C GLY A 91 10.35 -5.29 16.45
N VAL A 92 9.70 -4.91 15.34
CA VAL A 92 8.68 -5.76 14.72
C VAL A 92 9.28 -7.10 14.29
N LYS A 93 8.47 -8.16 14.35
CA LYS A 93 8.88 -9.55 14.08
C LYS A 93 8.12 -10.19 12.92
N ALA A 94 7.12 -9.50 12.39
CA ALA A 94 6.28 -9.99 11.29
C ALA A 94 5.82 -8.82 10.42
N VAL A 95 5.36 -9.14 9.21
CA VAL A 95 4.78 -8.18 8.26
C VAL A 95 3.43 -8.71 7.79
N VAL A 96 2.41 -7.85 7.78
CA VAL A 96 1.11 -8.15 7.16
C VAL A 96 0.77 -7.04 6.18
N ASN A 97 0.74 -7.37 4.89
CA ASN A 97 0.39 -6.44 3.82
C ASN A 97 -1.06 -6.69 3.37
N LEU A 98 -1.96 -5.81 3.76
CA LEU A 98 -3.39 -5.88 3.48
C LEU A 98 -3.70 -5.19 2.15
N GLY A 99 -4.27 -5.94 1.20
CA GLY A 99 -4.48 -5.48 -0.17
C GLY A 99 -3.17 -5.40 -0.95
N ALA A 100 -2.36 -6.46 -0.86
CA ALA A 100 -1.00 -6.48 -1.37
C ALA A 100 -0.88 -6.34 -2.90
N GLY A 101 -1.94 -6.63 -3.67
CA GLY A 101 -1.95 -6.53 -5.12
C GLY A 101 -0.66 -7.05 -5.76
N LEU A 102 -0.07 -6.26 -6.63
CA LEU A 102 1.25 -6.51 -7.23
C LEU A 102 2.40 -5.79 -6.49
N ASP A 103 2.17 -5.34 -5.24
CA ASP A 103 3.25 -4.72 -4.46
C ASP A 103 4.39 -5.72 -4.18
N THR A 104 5.62 -5.22 -4.26
CA THR A 104 6.84 -6.01 -4.12
C THR A 104 7.58 -5.73 -2.81
N LEU A 105 7.02 -4.94 -1.90
CA LEU A 105 7.69 -4.46 -0.68
C LEU A 105 8.42 -5.57 0.07
N VAL A 106 7.72 -6.67 0.38
CA VAL A 106 8.28 -7.78 1.16
C VAL A 106 9.39 -8.54 0.44
N TYR A 107 9.49 -8.40 -0.89
CA TYR A 107 10.52 -9.03 -1.70
C TYR A 107 11.72 -8.12 -1.94
N ARG A 108 11.50 -6.81 -2.12
CA ARG A 108 12.54 -5.83 -2.50
C ARG A 108 13.18 -5.09 -1.33
N ALA A 109 12.52 -5.03 -0.16
CA ALA A 109 13.05 -4.33 1.00
C ALA A 109 14.04 -5.23 1.80
N PRO A 110 15.36 -4.94 1.80
CA PRO A 110 16.33 -5.81 2.47
C PRO A 110 16.03 -6.04 3.95
N VAL A 111 15.53 -5.02 4.64
CA VAL A 111 15.21 -5.06 6.08
C VAL A 111 14.08 -6.04 6.43
N LEU A 112 13.30 -6.50 5.45
CA LEU A 112 12.19 -7.43 5.64
C LEU A 112 12.52 -8.86 5.22
N GLN A 113 13.74 -9.13 4.72
CA GLN A 113 14.09 -10.43 4.12
C GLN A 113 14.07 -11.59 5.11
N ASP A 114 14.30 -11.32 6.39
CA ASP A 114 14.33 -12.34 7.43
C ASP A 114 13.02 -12.45 8.23
N LEU A 115 12.02 -11.62 7.91
CA LEU A 115 10.75 -11.62 8.61
C LEU A 115 9.71 -12.47 7.88
N PRO A 116 8.87 -13.24 8.63
CA PRO A 116 7.68 -13.84 8.06
C PRO A 116 6.72 -12.76 7.60
N ALA A 117 6.11 -12.98 6.44
CA ALA A 117 5.21 -12.01 5.83
C ALA A 117 3.92 -12.66 5.33
N TRP A 118 2.81 -12.00 5.54
CA TRP A 118 1.49 -12.36 4.99
C TRP A 118 1.06 -11.28 4.02
N GLU A 119 0.76 -11.70 2.80
CA GLU A 119 0.19 -10.83 1.76
C GLU A 119 -1.26 -11.22 1.54
N VAL A 120 -2.16 -10.34 1.92
CA VAL A 120 -3.62 -10.58 1.87
C VAL A 120 -4.20 -9.80 0.70
N ASP A 121 -4.92 -10.48 -0.19
CA ASP A 121 -5.65 -9.83 -1.28
C ASP A 121 -6.75 -10.75 -1.81
N GLN A 122 -7.54 -10.24 -2.75
CA GLN A 122 -8.54 -11.04 -3.45
C GLN A 122 -7.92 -12.22 -4.19
N LYS A 123 -8.64 -13.33 -4.26
CA LYS A 123 -8.18 -14.59 -4.90
C LYS A 123 -7.58 -14.38 -6.28
N VAL A 124 -8.16 -13.50 -7.10
CA VAL A 124 -7.67 -13.22 -8.45
C VAL A 124 -6.31 -12.53 -8.43
N ASN A 125 -6.12 -11.54 -7.55
CA ASN A 125 -4.86 -10.82 -7.43
C ASN A 125 -3.74 -11.71 -6.86
N VAL A 126 -4.07 -12.54 -5.87
CA VAL A 126 -3.15 -13.55 -5.32
C VAL A 126 -2.70 -14.50 -6.41
N ALA A 127 -3.60 -14.99 -7.26
CA ALA A 127 -3.27 -15.91 -8.34
C ALA A 127 -2.35 -15.26 -9.40
N ILE A 128 -2.65 -14.02 -9.80
CA ILE A 128 -1.84 -13.25 -10.77
C ILE A 128 -0.44 -13.01 -10.20
N LYS A 129 -0.35 -12.54 -8.96
CA LYS A 129 0.93 -12.27 -8.30
C LYS A 129 1.76 -13.54 -8.14
N ARG A 130 1.14 -14.64 -7.70
CA ARG A 130 1.80 -15.94 -7.53
C ARG A 130 2.41 -16.42 -8.85
N ALA A 131 1.65 -16.43 -9.92
CA ALA A 131 2.15 -16.82 -11.24
C ALA A 131 3.32 -15.91 -11.70
N GLY A 132 3.25 -14.61 -11.42
CA GLY A 132 4.34 -13.67 -11.67
C GLY A 132 5.60 -13.99 -10.87
N LEU A 133 5.46 -14.25 -9.57
CA LEU A 133 6.57 -14.59 -8.68
C LEU A 133 7.20 -15.93 -9.04
N GLU A 134 6.42 -16.96 -9.35
CA GLU A 134 6.92 -18.26 -9.80
C GLU A 134 7.73 -18.12 -11.08
N ARG A 135 7.25 -17.32 -12.04
CA ARG A 135 7.98 -17.02 -13.27
C ARG A 135 9.28 -16.26 -13.01
N ALA A 136 9.28 -15.32 -12.07
CA ALA A 136 10.41 -14.44 -11.81
C ALA A 136 11.46 -15.06 -10.88
N LEU A 137 11.04 -15.82 -9.87
CA LEU A 137 11.87 -16.30 -8.77
C LEU A 137 11.95 -17.83 -8.71
N GLY A 138 11.19 -18.55 -9.55
CA GLY A 138 11.05 -20.00 -9.49
C GLY A 138 10.01 -20.48 -8.49
N ALA A 139 9.86 -19.78 -7.38
CA ALA A 139 8.84 -20.04 -6.35
C ALA A 139 8.59 -18.80 -5.49
N VAL A 140 7.46 -18.75 -4.81
CA VAL A 140 7.23 -17.78 -3.75
C VAL A 140 8.15 -18.14 -2.56
N PRO A 141 8.92 -17.19 -2.01
CA PRO A 141 9.78 -17.46 -0.85
C PRO A 141 9.00 -18.04 0.32
N LYS A 142 9.54 -19.09 0.97
CA LYS A 142 8.84 -19.82 2.05
C LYS A 142 8.39 -18.93 3.22
N ARG A 143 9.07 -17.81 3.46
CA ARG A 143 8.72 -16.83 4.49
C ARG A 143 7.50 -15.97 4.15
N VAL A 144 7.02 -16.01 2.91
CA VAL A 144 5.88 -15.21 2.44
C VAL A 144 4.67 -16.12 2.23
N THR A 145 3.64 -15.89 3.00
CA THR A 145 2.35 -16.57 2.89
C THR A 145 1.38 -15.69 2.12
N GLN A 146 0.94 -16.16 0.96
CA GLN A 146 -0.06 -15.46 0.16
C GLN A 146 -1.46 -15.93 0.57
N VAL A 147 -2.30 -14.99 1.02
CA VAL A 147 -3.62 -15.23 1.61
C VAL A 147 -4.70 -14.66 0.71
N ALA A 148 -5.57 -15.52 0.21
CA ALA A 148 -6.72 -15.10 -0.58
C ALA A 148 -7.91 -14.80 0.34
N MET A 149 -8.44 -13.56 0.27
CA MET A 149 -9.52 -13.09 1.15
C MET A 149 -10.46 -12.11 0.44
N ASP A 150 -11.72 -12.12 0.81
CA ASP A 150 -12.69 -11.05 0.56
C ASP A 150 -12.93 -10.26 1.85
N PHE A 151 -12.39 -9.04 1.92
CA PHE A 151 -12.46 -8.18 3.11
C PHE A 151 -13.89 -7.80 3.54
N ASP A 152 -14.85 -7.84 2.62
CA ASP A 152 -16.24 -7.50 2.90
C ASP A 152 -17.06 -8.69 3.45
N ARG A 153 -16.52 -9.92 3.37
CA ARG A 153 -17.26 -11.14 3.67
C ARG A 153 -16.62 -12.05 4.71
N GLN A 154 -15.32 -11.91 4.94
CA GLN A 154 -14.56 -12.81 5.79
C GLN A 154 -13.92 -12.04 6.95
N ASP A 155 -13.78 -12.70 8.09
CA ASP A 155 -13.06 -12.14 9.23
C ASP A 155 -11.53 -12.24 9.00
N LEU A 156 -10.84 -11.10 9.07
CA LEU A 156 -9.40 -11.02 8.83
C LEU A 156 -8.59 -11.80 9.86
N SER A 157 -9.05 -11.82 11.13
CA SER A 157 -8.37 -12.54 12.21
C SER A 157 -8.41 -14.04 11.99
N GLU A 158 -9.59 -14.57 11.64
CA GLU A 158 -9.79 -15.99 11.37
C GLU A 158 -8.99 -16.46 10.15
N VAL A 159 -9.04 -15.67 9.07
CA VAL A 159 -8.33 -16.00 7.83
C VAL A 159 -6.83 -15.99 8.04
N LEU A 160 -6.27 -14.98 8.71
CA LEU A 160 -4.84 -14.91 8.99
C LEU A 160 -4.39 -16.02 9.94
N ALA A 161 -5.17 -16.33 10.98
CA ALA A 161 -4.88 -17.42 11.90
C ALA A 161 -4.85 -18.79 11.19
N ALA A 162 -5.80 -19.04 10.28
CA ALA A 162 -5.81 -20.25 9.44
C ALA A 162 -4.59 -20.37 8.53
N HIS A 163 -3.88 -19.24 8.26
CA HIS A 163 -2.65 -19.19 7.49
C HIS A 163 -1.39 -19.02 8.35
N GLY A 164 -1.48 -19.33 9.66
CA GLY A 164 -0.34 -19.40 10.57
C GLY A 164 0.12 -18.05 11.14
N TYR A 165 -0.68 -16.98 11.02
CA TYR A 165 -0.39 -15.75 11.72
C TYR A 165 -0.95 -15.83 13.15
N SER A 166 -0.06 -15.80 14.15
CA SER A 166 -0.47 -15.95 15.56
C SER A 166 -1.04 -14.67 16.16
N GLY A 167 -0.64 -13.51 15.66
CA GLY A 167 -1.03 -12.22 16.23
C GLY A 167 -0.32 -11.85 17.55
N ASP A 168 0.60 -12.66 18.03
CA ASP A 168 1.25 -12.51 19.35
C ASP A 168 2.51 -11.64 19.31
N VAL A 169 3.03 -11.35 18.12
CA VAL A 169 4.28 -10.64 17.93
C VAL A 169 4.06 -9.24 17.38
N PRO A 170 4.90 -8.26 17.75
CA PRO A 170 4.87 -6.94 17.15
C PRO A 170 4.99 -7.03 15.64
N THR A 171 4.00 -6.50 14.93
CA THR A 171 3.84 -6.68 13.49
C THR A 171 3.83 -5.33 12.78
N PHE A 172 4.48 -5.26 11.61
CA PHE A 172 4.35 -4.15 10.69
C PHE A 172 3.19 -4.41 9.73
N PHE A 173 2.14 -3.63 9.87
CA PHE A 173 0.98 -3.67 8.99
C PHE A 173 1.11 -2.61 7.89
N VAL A 174 0.74 -2.99 6.68
CA VAL A 174 0.65 -2.10 5.53
C VAL A 174 -0.79 -2.13 5.02
N LEU A 175 -1.40 -0.97 4.87
CA LEU A 175 -2.72 -0.78 4.25
C LEU A 175 -2.59 0.34 3.22
N GLU A 176 -2.06 -0.01 2.04
CA GLU A 176 -1.73 0.93 0.97
C GLU A 176 -2.80 0.96 -0.10
N ALA A 177 -3.51 2.09 -0.24
CA ALA A 177 -4.49 2.33 -1.31
C ALA A 177 -5.61 1.28 -1.38
N VAL A 178 -6.06 0.78 -0.25
CA VAL A 178 -7.10 -0.25 -0.14
C VAL A 178 -8.41 0.32 0.36
N SER A 179 -8.37 1.28 1.30
CA SER A 179 -9.54 1.79 2.00
C SER A 179 -10.66 2.31 1.07
N HIS A 180 -10.31 2.87 -0.08
CA HIS A 180 -11.29 3.37 -1.05
C HIS A 180 -11.99 2.27 -1.88
N TYR A 181 -11.58 1.02 -1.74
CA TYR A 181 -12.23 -0.14 -2.39
C TYR A 181 -13.08 -0.96 -1.41
N LEU A 182 -12.93 -0.74 -0.11
CA LEU A 182 -13.65 -1.46 0.92
C LEU A 182 -14.98 -0.79 1.24
N THR A 183 -15.96 -1.58 1.63
CA THR A 183 -17.16 -1.05 2.27
C THR A 183 -16.82 -0.48 3.65
N ARG A 184 -17.73 0.31 4.22
CA ARG A 184 -17.57 0.82 5.59
C ARG A 184 -17.35 -0.32 6.58
N ALA A 185 -18.13 -1.38 6.49
CA ALA A 185 -18.02 -2.56 7.36
C ALA A 185 -16.65 -3.25 7.19
N GLY A 186 -16.16 -3.39 5.95
CA GLY A 186 -14.84 -3.95 5.68
C GLY A 186 -13.69 -3.11 6.26
N ILE A 187 -13.81 -1.77 6.20
CA ILE A 187 -12.83 -0.86 6.82
C ILE A 187 -12.88 -1.00 8.35
N GLU A 188 -14.06 -0.96 8.95
CA GLU A 188 -14.24 -1.09 10.40
C GLU A 188 -13.69 -2.42 10.91
N SER A 189 -13.99 -3.53 10.22
CA SER A 189 -13.45 -4.86 10.53
C SER A 189 -11.92 -4.90 10.46
N ALA A 190 -11.33 -4.34 9.42
CA ALA A 190 -9.87 -4.27 9.29
C ALA A 190 -9.23 -3.46 10.44
N PHE A 191 -9.80 -2.32 10.82
CA PHE A 191 -9.29 -1.52 11.93
C PHE A 191 -9.54 -2.16 13.29
N ASP A 192 -10.65 -2.89 13.49
CA ASP A 192 -10.90 -3.66 14.71
C ASP A 192 -9.88 -4.81 14.88
N PHE A 193 -9.46 -5.44 13.79
CA PHE A 193 -8.34 -6.38 13.80
C PHE A 193 -7.02 -5.69 14.18
N LEU A 194 -6.69 -4.59 13.52
CA LEU A 194 -5.46 -3.83 13.79
C LEU A 194 -5.40 -3.32 15.22
N ALA A 195 -6.53 -2.94 15.81
CA ALA A 195 -6.62 -2.46 17.19
C ALA A 195 -6.30 -3.56 18.24
N LYS A 196 -6.37 -4.82 17.85
CA LYS A 196 -6.02 -5.96 18.72
C LYS A 196 -4.54 -6.34 18.65
N ALA A 197 -3.77 -5.71 17.75
CA ALA A 197 -2.36 -6.00 17.55
C ALA A 197 -1.55 -5.74 18.85
N PRO A 198 -0.53 -6.56 19.13
CA PRO A 198 0.28 -6.42 20.34
C PRO A 198 1.08 -5.13 20.36
N ALA A 199 1.47 -4.72 21.57
CA ALA A 199 2.30 -3.54 21.79
C ALA A 199 3.57 -3.59 20.93
N GLY A 200 3.98 -2.44 20.37
CA GLY A 200 5.12 -2.34 19.45
C GLY A 200 4.76 -2.58 17.99
N SER A 201 3.54 -3.02 17.67
CA SER A 201 3.07 -3.09 16.28
C SER A 201 3.00 -1.71 15.63
N ARG A 202 3.14 -1.66 14.32
CA ARG A 202 3.22 -0.44 13.51
C ARG A 202 2.31 -0.54 12.30
N LEU A 203 1.66 0.55 11.90
CA LEU A 203 0.80 0.62 10.72
C LEU A 203 1.29 1.72 9.77
N ALA A 204 1.56 1.36 8.52
CA ALA A 204 1.64 2.31 7.42
C ALA A 204 0.31 2.32 6.67
N PHE A 205 -0.41 3.42 6.78
CA PHE A 205 -1.72 3.60 6.17
C PHE A 205 -1.69 4.74 5.17
N THR A 206 -2.30 4.52 4.01
CA THR A 206 -2.45 5.56 2.99
C THR A 206 -3.91 5.73 2.61
N TYR A 207 -4.33 6.96 2.43
CA TYR A 207 -5.68 7.31 2.00
C TYR A 207 -5.65 8.44 0.97
N VAL A 208 -6.73 8.59 0.22
CA VAL A 208 -6.89 9.63 -0.79
C VAL A 208 -7.83 10.69 -0.25
N LYS A 209 -7.45 11.97 -0.35
CA LYS A 209 -8.33 13.06 0.06
C LYS A 209 -9.46 13.27 -0.92
N LYS A 210 -10.64 13.60 -0.37
CA LYS A 210 -11.83 13.98 -1.12
C LYS A 210 -11.55 15.11 -2.14
N SER A 211 -10.85 16.15 -1.70
CA SER A 211 -10.49 17.29 -2.57
C SER A 211 -9.62 16.92 -3.77
N PHE A 212 -8.87 15.81 -3.70
CA PHE A 212 -8.10 15.27 -4.82
C PHE A 212 -9.00 14.51 -5.82
N LEU A 213 -10.00 13.80 -5.30
CA LEU A 213 -10.95 13.04 -6.12
C LEU A 213 -11.99 13.93 -6.81
N GLU A 214 -12.33 15.05 -6.20
CA GLU A 214 -13.34 15.96 -6.72
C GLU A 214 -12.85 16.83 -7.86
N GLY A 215 -11.54 17.05 -8.05
CA GLY A 215 -10.97 17.92 -9.08
C GLY A 215 -11.73 19.27 -9.23
N PRO A 216 -11.20 20.29 -9.85
CA PRO A 216 -11.97 21.50 -10.08
C PRO A 216 -13.14 21.20 -11.06
N GLY A 217 -14.32 20.87 -10.52
CA GLY A 217 -15.57 20.70 -11.26
C GLY A 217 -16.27 19.34 -11.22
N ARG A 218 -15.78 18.35 -10.50
CA ARG A 218 -16.42 17.03 -10.43
C ARG A 218 -16.78 16.65 -8.99
N ARG A 219 -18.03 16.93 -8.62
CA ARG A 219 -18.65 16.39 -7.38
C ARG A 219 -19.10 14.96 -7.65
N SER A 220 -18.31 13.95 -7.32
CA SER A 220 -18.80 12.59 -7.22
C SER A 220 -19.12 12.29 -5.76
N THR A 221 -20.38 12.08 -5.47
CA THR A 221 -20.93 11.81 -4.13
C THR A 221 -20.28 10.57 -3.49
N GLU A 222 -19.85 9.62 -4.31
CA GLU A 222 -19.29 8.34 -3.86
C GLU A 222 -17.85 8.44 -3.37
N ALA A 223 -17.02 9.24 -4.04
CA ALA A 223 -15.65 9.51 -3.61
C ALA A 223 -15.59 10.33 -2.32
N ALA A 224 -16.55 11.24 -2.15
CA ALA A 224 -16.73 12.05 -0.94
C ALA A 224 -17.05 11.21 0.29
N LEU A 225 -17.93 10.23 0.14
CA LEU A 225 -18.33 9.29 1.19
C LEU A 225 -17.17 8.36 1.60
N GLN A 226 -16.20 8.12 0.72
CA GLN A 226 -15.08 7.21 0.98
C GLN A 226 -13.92 7.87 1.74
N GLU A 227 -13.69 9.17 1.54
CA GLU A 227 -12.67 9.91 2.31
C GLU A 227 -13.12 10.12 3.75
N ASP A 228 -14.37 10.55 3.94
CA ASP A 228 -14.96 10.72 5.27
C ASP A 228 -14.88 9.37 6.03
N ARG A 229 -15.11 8.25 5.35
CA ARG A 229 -15.00 6.91 5.93
C ARG A 229 -13.59 6.54 6.39
N ALA A 230 -12.56 6.86 5.60
CA ALA A 230 -11.19 6.54 5.98
C ALA A 230 -10.68 7.45 7.12
N GLU A 231 -11.08 8.74 7.12
CA GLU A 231 -10.79 9.67 8.21
C GLU A 231 -11.59 9.33 9.47
N GLU A 232 -12.86 8.95 9.34
CA GLU A 232 -13.69 8.47 10.47
C GLU A 232 -13.16 7.16 11.06
N ALA A 233 -12.79 6.18 10.22
CA ALA A 233 -12.20 4.93 10.70
C ALA A 233 -10.88 5.17 11.42
N LEU A 234 -10.04 6.08 10.91
CA LEU A 234 -8.82 6.50 11.57
C LEU A 234 -9.10 7.24 12.87
N ALA A 235 -10.07 8.15 12.89
CA ALA A 235 -10.49 8.85 14.11
C ALA A 235 -11.05 7.86 15.14
N LEU A 236 -11.85 6.90 14.73
CA LEU A 236 -12.37 5.83 15.59
C LEU A 236 -11.23 4.94 16.13
N TRP A 237 -10.21 4.68 15.33
CA TRP A 237 -9.07 3.88 15.74
C TRP A 237 -8.13 4.65 16.68
N THR A 238 -7.98 5.96 16.49
CA THR A 238 -7.15 6.83 17.34
C THR A 238 -7.85 7.32 18.62
N GLN A 239 -9.19 7.16 18.73
CA GLN A 239 -9.91 7.49 19.95
C GLN A 239 -9.67 6.43 21.05
N PRO A 240 -9.34 6.84 22.29
CA PRO A 240 -9.24 5.90 23.40
C PRO A 240 -10.62 5.30 23.69
N ARG A 241 -10.89 4.10 23.18
CA ARG A 241 -12.03 3.30 23.64
C ARG A 241 -11.76 2.93 25.09
N ARG A 242 -12.75 3.13 25.98
CA ARG A 242 -12.65 2.87 27.41
C ARG A 242 -11.92 1.52 27.68
N GLY A 243 -10.71 1.59 28.22
CA GLY A 243 -9.95 0.45 28.72
C GLY A 243 -8.94 -0.20 27.74
N ARG A 244 -8.76 0.28 26.50
CA ARG A 244 -7.72 -0.24 25.59
C ARG A 244 -6.79 0.87 25.13
N ARG A 245 -5.54 0.83 25.55
CA ARG A 245 -4.45 1.61 24.94
C ARG A 245 -4.02 0.92 23.67
N VAL A 246 -4.19 1.55 22.51
CA VAL A 246 -3.55 1.12 21.28
C VAL A 246 -2.08 1.52 21.38
N SER A 247 -1.23 0.55 21.68
CA SER A 247 0.22 0.74 21.85
C SER A 247 0.93 0.50 20.52
N GLY A 248 0.90 1.50 19.63
CA GLY A 248 1.57 1.41 18.33
C GLY A 248 1.72 2.76 17.65
N ALA A 249 2.68 2.91 16.72
CA ALA A 249 2.79 4.11 15.88
C ALA A 249 2.04 3.91 14.57
N VAL A 250 1.26 4.93 14.19
CA VAL A 250 0.60 5.01 12.89
C VAL A 250 1.36 5.99 12.03
N TRP A 251 1.74 5.58 10.83
CA TRP A 251 2.33 6.45 9.84
C TRP A 251 1.35 6.69 8.70
N LEU A 252 1.05 7.95 8.48
CA LEU A 252 0.10 8.37 7.47
C LEU A 252 0.82 8.99 6.27
N ALA A 253 0.56 8.47 5.08
CA ALA A 253 0.89 9.15 3.85
C ALA A 253 -0.39 9.68 3.18
N ARG A 254 -0.38 10.98 2.89
CA ARG A 254 -1.48 11.71 2.28
C ARG A 254 -1.23 11.87 0.79
N ALA A 255 -2.12 11.40 -0.06
CA ALA A 255 -2.11 11.71 -1.48
C ALA A 255 -2.59 13.16 -1.71
N GLY A 256 -1.89 13.92 -2.56
CA GLY A 256 -2.35 15.24 -3.03
C GLY A 256 -1.52 16.45 -2.61
N THR A 257 -0.34 16.28 -1.99
CA THR A 257 0.57 17.39 -1.68
C THR A 257 1.98 17.09 -2.20
N LEU A 258 2.11 16.66 -3.44
CA LEU A 258 3.40 16.46 -4.08
C LEU A 258 3.70 17.70 -4.93
N GLY A 259 4.57 18.58 -4.41
CA GLY A 259 5.12 19.70 -5.16
C GLY A 259 6.03 19.23 -6.28
N GLN A 260 6.03 19.97 -7.38
CA GLN A 260 6.88 19.78 -8.55
C GLN A 260 8.36 19.95 -8.18
N HIS A 261 9.09 18.88 -7.91
CA HIS A 261 10.55 18.87 -8.06
C HIS A 261 11.07 17.42 -8.16
N ARG A 262 11.77 17.13 -9.26
CA ARG A 262 12.68 15.98 -9.37
C ARG A 262 13.85 16.25 -8.43
N GLY A 263 13.82 15.76 -7.21
CA GLY A 263 14.92 15.96 -6.26
C GLY A 263 14.64 15.52 -4.84
N GLY A 264 13.49 14.99 -4.58
CA GLY A 264 13.11 14.46 -3.26
C GLY A 264 11.60 14.27 -3.23
N CYS A 265 11.14 13.14 -2.74
CA CYS A 265 9.72 12.92 -2.50
C CYS A 265 9.30 13.73 -1.26
N PRO A 266 8.62 14.89 -1.38
CA PRO A 266 8.16 15.62 -0.21
C PRO A 266 6.90 14.95 0.34
N VAL A 267 7.08 13.82 1.01
CA VAL A 267 6.04 13.20 1.81
C VAL A 267 6.08 13.89 3.18
N ARG A 268 5.13 14.77 3.46
CA ARG A 268 4.91 15.25 4.83
C ARG A 268 4.41 14.08 5.67
N SER A 269 5.31 13.44 6.40
CA SER A 269 4.97 12.46 7.41
C SER A 269 4.35 13.18 8.61
N GLY A 270 3.05 13.02 8.81
CA GLY A 270 2.44 13.35 10.10
C GLY A 270 2.79 12.23 11.08
N HIS A 271 3.81 12.42 11.92
CA HIS A 271 4.01 11.57 13.09
C HIS A 271 2.95 11.93 14.13
N ARG A 272 2.00 11.05 14.38
CA ARG A 272 1.28 11.01 15.64
C ARG A 272 1.73 9.78 16.38
N THR A 273 2.63 9.95 17.34
CA THR A 273 2.82 8.99 18.42
C THR A 273 1.64 9.15 19.37
N LEU A 274 0.96 8.06 19.67
CA LEU A 274 -0.19 8.05 20.59
C LEU A 274 0.19 8.40 22.04
N ASP A 275 1.49 8.53 22.35
CA ASP A 275 1.99 8.95 23.67
C ASP A 275 1.86 10.46 23.92
N ALA A 276 1.50 11.27 22.92
CA ALA A 276 1.44 12.74 23.03
C ALA A 276 0.05 13.29 23.42
N VAL A 277 -0.94 12.46 23.70
CA VAL A 277 -2.32 12.92 24.05
C VAL A 277 -2.61 12.87 25.54
N HIS A 278 -1.62 12.65 26.41
CA HIS A 278 -1.80 12.69 27.85
C HIS A 278 -0.89 13.76 28.49
N GLY A 279 -1.25 15.03 28.28
CA GLY A 279 -0.63 16.17 28.94
C GLY A 279 -1.45 17.41 28.76
N ALA A 280 -2.61 17.48 29.42
CA ALA A 280 -3.27 18.63 30.00
C ALA A 280 -4.59 18.18 30.63
#